data_c1bf7aeab1b96a59f38549c766387cde
#
_entry.id   c1bf7aeab1b96a59f38549c766387cde
#
_cell.length_a   1.000
_cell.length_b   1.000
_cell.length_c   1.000
_cell.angle_alpha   90.00
_cell.angle_beta   90.00
_cell.angle_gamma   90.00
#
_symmetry.space_group_name_H-M   'P 1'
#
loop_
_entity.id
_entity.type
_entity.pdbx_description
1 polymer ?
#
loop_
_entity_poly.entity_id
_entity_poly.type
_entity_poly.pdbx_seq_one_letter_code
_entity_poly.pdbx_strand_id
1 'polypeptide(L)'
;MPPPPVASVDTPTAIGVLIVDDQLAVREGLKRLIAAAPIALRFVSTASTGYEALSAAARLRPDVVILDVDLAGEDGLSLVDKFPPGTNILVLTSHGDSVTRERAKLLGARTFVEKHQPAADLLSAIAEIYAARQRGDKPPGTPGASSHREMAASSDARKHFGH
;
A
#
# COMPACT_ATOMS: atom_id res chain seq x y z
N MET A 1 21.78 26.05 26.65
CA MET A 1 20.61 25.32 26.47
C MET A 1 20.66 24.51 25.22
N PRO A 2 20.59 23.28 25.37
CA PRO A 2 20.70 22.43 24.19
C PRO A 2 19.43 22.57 23.35
N PRO A 3 19.55 22.38 22.11
CA PRO A 3 18.38 22.41 21.27
C PRO A 3 17.47 21.26 21.59
N PRO A 4 16.23 21.40 21.28
CA PRO A 4 15.31 20.30 21.50
C PRO A 4 15.75 19.16 20.63
N PRO A 5 15.45 18.03 21.06
CA PRO A 5 15.82 16.87 20.33
C PRO A 5 15.10 16.86 19.04
N VAL A 6 15.84 16.66 18.05
CA VAL A 6 15.21 16.65 16.80
C VAL A 6 14.58 15.41 16.61
N ALA A 7 14.63 14.60 17.53
CA ALA A 7 13.95 13.38 17.34
C ALA A 7 12.55 13.58 16.99
N SER A 8 12.09 14.67 17.30
CA SER A 8 10.72 14.88 16.94
C SER A 8 10.55 14.75 15.51
N VAL A 9 11.59 14.74 14.81
CA VAL A 9 11.38 14.75 13.49
C VAL A 9 11.39 13.45 13.05
N ASP A 10 11.71 12.54 13.77
CA ASP A 10 11.74 11.39 13.29
C ASP A 10 10.56 10.90 13.26
N THR A 11 9.90 11.23 13.15
CA THR A 11 8.87 11.07 12.61
C THR A 11 8.42 9.75 12.44
N PRO A 12 7.71 9.22 13.34
CA PRO A 12 6.96 8.03 13.11
C PRO A 12 5.94 8.24 12.04
N THR A 13 5.79 9.46 11.60
CA THR A 13 4.79 9.74 10.59
C THR A 13 5.34 9.70 9.17
N ALA A 14 6.62 9.61 9.00
CA ALA A 14 7.19 9.46 7.66
C ALA A 14 6.76 8.11 7.08
N ILE A 15 6.52 8.05 5.79
CA ILE A 15 6.01 6.83 5.18
C ILE A 15 7.04 6.16 4.29
N GLY A 16 6.90 4.86 4.18
CA GLY A 16 7.71 4.09 3.25
C GLY A 16 6.87 3.70 2.06
N VAL A 17 7.43 3.80 0.87
CA VAL A 17 6.73 3.51 -0.37
C VAL A 17 7.48 2.44 -1.14
N LEU A 18 6.76 1.43 -1.61
CA LEU A 18 7.32 0.40 -2.46
C LEU A 18 6.62 0.47 -3.81
N ILE A 19 7.39 0.55 -4.89
CA ILE A 19 6.85 0.63 -6.24
C ILE A 19 7.10 -0.70 -6.91
N VAL A 20 6.04 -1.35 -7.39
CA VAL A 20 6.12 -2.67 -8.01
C VAL A 20 5.66 -2.57 -9.46
N ASP A 21 6.58 -2.67 -10.39
CA ASP A 21 6.30 -2.57 -11.81
C ASP A 21 7.44 -3.25 -12.55
N ASP A 22 7.16 -3.98 -13.62
CA ASP A 22 8.21 -4.69 -14.32
C ASP A 22 8.99 -3.81 -15.28
N GLN A 23 8.55 -2.58 -15.51
CA GLN A 23 9.24 -1.67 -16.42
C GLN A 23 10.13 -0.72 -15.66
N LEU A 24 11.40 -0.74 -15.96
CA LEU A 24 12.38 0.10 -15.27
C LEU A 24 12.04 1.57 -15.40
N ALA A 25 11.66 2.01 -16.59
CA ALA A 25 11.36 3.42 -16.81
C ALA A 25 10.21 3.91 -15.92
N VAL A 26 9.21 3.06 -15.72
CA VAL A 26 8.07 3.40 -14.87
C VAL A 26 8.53 3.48 -13.41
N ARG A 27 9.29 2.49 -12.96
CA ARG A 27 9.79 2.51 -11.57
C ARG A 27 10.62 3.75 -11.29
N GLU A 28 11.54 4.09 -12.19
CA GLU A 28 12.41 5.23 -11.98
C GLU A 28 11.65 6.55 -12.06
N GLY A 29 10.71 6.64 -12.96
CA GLY A 29 9.88 7.83 -13.07
C GLY A 29 9.04 8.08 -11.83
N LEU A 30 8.40 7.02 -11.34
CA LEU A 30 7.59 7.13 -10.13
C LEU A 30 8.44 7.45 -8.91
N LYS A 31 9.60 6.85 -8.83
CA LYS A 31 10.50 7.09 -7.73
C LYS A 31 10.89 8.57 -7.65
N ARG A 32 11.23 9.16 -8.79
CA ARG A 32 11.59 10.58 -8.82
C ARG A 32 10.39 11.46 -8.48
N LEU A 33 9.22 11.09 -8.98
CA LEU A 33 8.03 11.86 -8.75
C LEU A 33 7.67 11.88 -7.27
N ILE A 34 7.74 10.73 -6.63
CA ILE A 34 7.38 10.61 -5.23
C ILE A 34 8.43 11.28 -4.34
N ALA A 35 9.68 11.14 -4.71
CA ALA A 35 10.75 11.76 -3.94
C ALA A 35 10.66 13.29 -3.97
N ALA A 36 10.06 13.85 -5.00
CA ALA A 36 9.90 15.29 -5.11
C ALA A 36 8.64 15.81 -4.43
N ALA A 37 7.76 14.93 -3.98
CA ALA A 37 6.52 15.37 -3.36
C ALA A 37 6.77 15.87 -1.94
N PRO A 38 5.94 16.77 -1.45
CA PRO A 38 6.13 17.32 -0.09
C PRO A 38 5.62 16.35 0.98
N ILE A 39 6.24 15.19 1.05
CA ILE A 39 5.85 14.13 1.95
C ILE A 39 7.10 13.62 2.62
N ALA A 40 7.07 13.45 3.92
CA ALA A 40 8.23 12.90 4.62
C ALA A 40 8.30 11.41 4.36
N LEU A 41 9.42 10.95 3.81
CA LEU A 41 9.59 9.57 3.40
C LEU A 41 10.65 8.87 4.24
N ARG A 42 10.33 7.65 4.67
CA ARG A 42 11.34 6.79 5.28
C ARG A 42 12.16 6.13 4.20
N PHE A 43 11.52 5.77 3.11
CA PHE A 43 12.20 5.20 1.95
C PHE A 43 11.26 5.19 0.75
N VAL A 44 11.86 5.08 -0.43
CA VAL A 44 11.14 4.73 -1.65
C VAL A 44 11.93 3.58 -2.26
N SER A 45 11.34 2.42 -2.33
CA SER A 45 12.01 1.24 -2.85
C SER A 45 11.24 0.69 -4.04
N THR A 46 11.86 -0.19 -4.80
CA THR A 46 11.22 -0.72 -6.01
C THR A 46 11.36 -2.23 -6.07
N ALA A 47 10.47 -2.87 -6.81
CA ALA A 47 10.53 -4.31 -7.07
C ALA A 47 10.00 -4.53 -8.48
N SER A 48 10.51 -5.53 -9.16
CA SER A 48 10.09 -5.78 -10.53
C SER A 48 9.28 -7.07 -10.68
N THR A 49 9.17 -7.86 -9.65
CA THR A 49 8.39 -9.11 -9.68
C THR A 49 7.58 -9.24 -8.41
N GLY A 50 6.60 -10.12 -8.43
CA GLY A 50 5.80 -10.38 -7.24
C GLY A 50 6.62 -10.92 -6.10
N TYR A 51 7.56 -11.80 -6.39
CA TYR A 51 8.42 -12.37 -5.37
C TYR A 51 9.24 -11.27 -4.69
N GLU A 52 9.86 -10.42 -5.49
CA GLU A 52 10.63 -9.31 -4.95
C GLU A 52 9.76 -8.37 -4.12
N ALA A 53 8.54 -8.14 -4.60
CA ALA A 53 7.63 -7.22 -3.92
C ALA A 53 7.24 -7.75 -2.54
N LEU A 54 6.87 -9.01 -2.46
CA LEU A 54 6.46 -9.58 -1.19
C LEU A 54 7.64 -9.71 -0.23
N SER A 55 8.81 -10.04 -0.76
CA SER A 55 10.01 -10.13 0.05
C SER A 55 10.39 -8.75 0.61
N ALA A 56 10.33 -7.73 -0.23
CA ALA A 56 10.64 -6.37 0.21
C ALA A 56 9.62 -5.88 1.22
N ALA A 57 8.35 -6.20 0.99
CA ALA A 57 7.30 -5.75 1.90
C ALA A 57 7.44 -6.39 3.29
N ALA A 58 7.83 -7.66 3.33
CA ALA A 58 8.03 -8.33 4.61
C ALA A 58 9.19 -7.71 5.38
N ARG A 59 10.22 -7.30 4.66
CA ARG A 59 11.41 -6.75 5.28
C ARG A 59 11.28 -5.27 5.61
N LEU A 60 10.73 -4.50 4.70
CA LEU A 60 10.69 -3.04 4.82
C LEU A 60 9.41 -2.49 5.43
N ARG A 61 8.34 -3.25 5.39
CA ARG A 61 7.04 -2.84 5.93
C ARG A 61 6.60 -1.49 5.38
N PRO A 62 6.39 -1.38 4.07
CA PRO A 62 5.97 -0.10 3.49
C PRO A 62 4.57 0.28 3.95
N ASP A 63 4.31 1.56 4.00
CA ASP A 63 2.97 2.05 4.30
C ASP A 63 2.13 2.05 3.03
N VAL A 64 2.79 2.22 1.89
CA VAL A 64 2.12 2.30 0.59
C VAL A 64 2.84 1.41 -0.39
N VAL A 65 2.07 0.62 -1.14
CA VAL A 65 2.61 -0.15 -2.25
C VAL A 65 1.89 0.31 -3.51
N ILE A 66 2.64 0.73 -4.53
CA ILE A 66 2.08 1.05 -5.82
C ILE A 66 2.29 -0.18 -6.68
N LEU A 67 1.21 -0.83 -7.06
CA LEU A 67 1.27 -2.16 -7.64
C LEU A 67 0.70 -2.18 -9.05
N ASP A 68 1.53 -2.56 -10.02
CA ASP A 68 1.09 -2.73 -11.38
C ASP A 68 0.30 -4.02 -11.49
N VAL A 69 -0.81 -3.98 -12.21
CA VAL A 69 -1.64 -5.15 -12.41
C VAL A 69 -0.92 -6.17 -13.27
N ASP A 70 -0.15 -5.71 -14.26
CA ASP A 70 0.51 -6.62 -15.19
C ASP A 70 2.01 -6.65 -14.91
N LEU A 71 2.49 -7.71 -14.29
CA LEU A 71 3.90 -7.82 -13.95
C LEU A 71 4.52 -8.88 -14.84
N ALA A 72 4.76 -8.52 -16.08
CA ALA A 72 5.43 -9.44 -17.04
C ALA A 72 4.74 -10.79 -17.07
N GLY A 73 3.45 -10.77 -17.23
CA GLY A 73 2.67 -12.01 -17.31
C GLY A 73 2.17 -12.52 -15.98
N GLU A 74 2.64 -11.93 -14.90
CA GLU A 74 2.17 -12.30 -13.58
C GLU A 74 1.00 -11.38 -13.22
N ASP A 75 -0.03 -11.92 -12.61
CA ASP A 75 -1.21 -11.13 -12.26
C ASP A 75 -0.94 -10.36 -10.98
N GLY A 76 -0.69 -9.07 -11.11
CA GLY A 76 -0.39 -8.24 -9.94
C GLY A 76 -1.52 -8.20 -8.93
N LEU A 77 -2.77 -8.30 -9.38
CA LEU A 77 -3.87 -8.26 -8.43
C LEU A 77 -3.86 -9.43 -7.46
N SER A 78 -3.29 -10.56 -7.88
CA SER A 78 -3.23 -11.71 -6.99
C SER A 78 -2.34 -11.46 -5.79
N LEU A 79 -1.58 -10.38 -5.80
CA LEU A 79 -0.68 -10.07 -4.69
C LEU A 79 -1.32 -9.17 -3.65
N VAL A 80 -2.44 -8.53 -4.00
CA VAL A 80 -3.01 -7.49 -3.13
C VAL A 80 -3.25 -7.99 -1.71
N ASP A 81 -3.80 -9.17 -1.58
CA ASP A 81 -4.12 -9.67 -0.25
C ASP A 81 -2.96 -10.44 0.38
N LYS A 82 -1.79 -10.43 -0.26
CA LYS A 82 -0.63 -11.12 0.29
C LYS A 82 0.34 -10.17 0.98
N PHE A 83 0.11 -8.87 0.87
CA PHE A 83 0.96 -7.91 1.55
C PHE A 83 0.59 -7.87 3.04
N PRO A 84 1.50 -7.43 3.89
CA PRO A 84 1.20 -7.38 5.33
C PRO A 84 -0.03 -6.53 5.65
N PRO A 85 -0.78 -6.90 6.66
CA PRO A 85 -1.95 -6.11 7.05
C PRO A 85 -1.54 -4.67 7.33
N GLY A 86 -2.39 -3.76 6.98
CA GLY A 86 -2.09 -2.35 7.20
C GLY A 86 -1.38 -1.67 6.05
N THR A 87 -1.04 -2.43 5.00
CA THR A 87 -0.41 -1.84 3.85
C THR A 87 -1.47 -1.23 2.94
N ASN A 88 -1.26 0.00 2.51
CA ASN A 88 -2.18 0.65 1.58
C ASN A 88 -1.74 0.33 0.17
N ILE A 89 -2.56 -0.38 -0.58
CA ILE A 89 -2.23 -0.78 -1.94
C ILE A 89 -2.89 0.16 -2.94
N LEU A 90 -2.08 0.81 -3.74
CA LEU A 90 -2.57 1.64 -4.83
C LEU A 90 -2.31 0.88 -6.11
N VAL A 91 -3.37 0.42 -6.74
CA VAL A 91 -3.24 -0.37 -7.96
C VAL A 91 -3.06 0.55 -9.15
N LEU A 92 -2.06 0.28 -9.98
CA LEU A 92 -1.76 1.09 -11.14
C LEU A 92 -1.90 0.20 -12.36
N THR A 93 -2.60 0.63 -13.37
CA THR A 93 -2.86 -0.21 -14.52
C THR A 93 -2.91 0.58 -15.82
N SER A 94 -2.56 -0.07 -16.92
CA SER A 94 -2.71 0.53 -18.22
C SER A 94 -4.15 0.41 -18.74
N HIS A 95 -4.93 -0.52 -18.18
CA HIS A 95 -6.30 -0.74 -18.62
C HIS A 95 -7.22 -0.79 -17.42
N GLY A 96 -8.05 0.21 -17.28
CA GLY A 96 -8.91 0.33 -16.12
C GLY A 96 -10.33 -0.09 -16.36
N ASP A 97 -10.56 -1.31 -16.78
CA ASP A 97 -11.95 -1.74 -16.98
C ASP A 97 -12.63 -1.98 -15.64
N SER A 98 -13.94 -2.08 -15.66
CA SER A 98 -14.72 -2.18 -14.45
C SER A 98 -14.50 -3.51 -13.71
N VAL A 99 -14.21 -4.57 -14.44
CA VAL A 99 -13.98 -5.87 -13.82
C VAL A 99 -12.68 -5.83 -13.01
N THR A 100 -11.63 -5.29 -13.57
CA THR A 100 -10.35 -5.17 -12.89
C THR A 100 -10.48 -4.26 -11.68
N ARG A 101 -11.20 -3.15 -11.83
CA ARG A 101 -11.39 -2.21 -10.74
C ARG A 101 -12.16 -2.85 -9.59
N GLU A 102 -13.20 -3.58 -9.92
CA GLU A 102 -14.00 -4.22 -8.89
C GLU A 102 -13.21 -5.33 -8.17
N ARG A 103 -12.43 -6.08 -8.93
CA ARG A 103 -11.61 -7.12 -8.35
C ARG A 103 -10.57 -6.52 -7.40
N ALA A 104 -9.94 -5.42 -7.81
CA ALA A 104 -8.96 -4.74 -6.95
C ALA A 104 -9.59 -4.32 -5.64
N LYS A 105 -10.79 -3.76 -5.72
CA LYS A 105 -11.49 -3.31 -4.55
C LYS A 105 -11.83 -4.47 -3.62
N LEU A 106 -12.32 -5.57 -4.19
CA LEU A 106 -12.68 -6.72 -3.38
C LEU A 106 -11.46 -7.35 -2.70
N LEU A 107 -10.29 -7.24 -3.31
CA LEU A 107 -9.08 -7.76 -2.72
C LEU A 107 -8.49 -6.82 -1.67
N GLY A 108 -9.03 -5.63 -1.54
CA GLY A 108 -8.59 -4.71 -0.50
C GLY A 108 -7.72 -3.57 -0.96
N ALA A 109 -7.65 -3.32 -2.27
CA ALA A 109 -6.87 -2.19 -2.75
C ALA A 109 -7.53 -0.89 -2.29
N ARG A 110 -6.73 0.05 -1.88
CA ARG A 110 -7.24 1.33 -1.40
C ARG A 110 -7.67 2.22 -2.55
N THR A 111 -6.89 2.25 -3.61
CA THR A 111 -7.14 3.13 -4.72
C THR A 111 -6.72 2.45 -6.01
N PHE A 112 -7.35 2.84 -7.09
CA PHE A 112 -7.09 2.30 -8.40
C PHE A 112 -6.82 3.47 -9.34
N VAL A 113 -5.65 3.53 -9.94
CA VAL A 113 -5.25 4.63 -10.81
C VAL A 113 -4.81 4.05 -12.15
N GLU A 114 -5.24 4.67 -13.24
CA GLU A 114 -4.81 4.24 -14.56
C GLU A 114 -3.54 4.95 -14.93
N LYS A 115 -2.64 4.26 -15.59
CA LYS A 115 -1.31 4.81 -15.88
C LYS A 115 -1.35 6.07 -16.74
N HIS A 116 -2.42 6.24 -17.55
CA HIS A 116 -2.50 7.42 -18.38
C HIS A 116 -3.14 8.61 -17.66
N GLN A 117 -3.60 8.43 -16.42
CA GLN A 117 -4.14 9.55 -15.68
C GLN A 117 -3.03 10.47 -15.26
N PRO A 118 -3.33 11.74 -15.00
CA PRO A 118 -2.30 12.66 -14.55
C PRO A 118 -1.61 12.16 -13.29
N ALA A 119 -0.32 12.39 -13.22
CA ALA A 119 0.46 11.98 -12.05
C ALA A 119 -0.10 12.57 -10.76
N ALA A 120 -0.77 13.70 -10.87
CA ALA A 120 -1.38 14.34 -9.69
C ALA A 120 -2.38 13.43 -8.99
N ASP A 121 -3.06 12.56 -9.75
CA ASP A 121 -4.03 11.66 -9.13
C ASP A 121 -3.35 10.65 -8.22
N LEU A 122 -2.23 10.13 -8.66
CA LEU A 122 -1.47 9.19 -7.84
C LEU A 122 -0.87 9.91 -6.62
N LEU A 123 -0.32 11.10 -6.84
CA LEU A 123 0.24 11.85 -5.72
C LEU A 123 -0.81 12.25 -4.72
N SER A 124 -2.02 12.55 -5.17
CA SER A 124 -3.12 12.87 -4.26
C SER A 124 -3.48 11.68 -3.40
N ALA A 125 -3.48 10.48 -3.98
CA ALA A 125 -3.79 9.28 -3.22
C ALA A 125 -2.73 9.03 -2.16
N ILE A 126 -1.47 9.22 -2.51
CA ILE A 126 -0.39 9.05 -1.53
C ILE A 126 -0.48 10.13 -0.45
N ALA A 127 -0.81 11.35 -0.84
CA ALA A 127 -0.94 12.43 0.12
C ALA A 127 -2.04 12.19 1.12
N GLU A 128 -3.14 11.57 0.68
CA GLU A 128 -4.22 11.23 1.60
C GLU A 128 -3.78 10.20 2.63
N ILE A 129 -2.97 9.24 2.21
CA ILE A 129 -2.46 8.23 3.13
C ILE A 129 -1.50 8.88 4.11
N TYR A 130 -0.66 9.77 3.62
CA TYR A 130 0.26 10.49 4.47
C TYR A 130 -0.49 11.35 5.50
N ALA A 131 -1.53 12.04 5.05
CA ALA A 131 -2.33 12.87 5.95
C ALA A 131 -3.03 12.03 7.02
N ALA A 132 -3.52 10.86 6.64
CA ALA A 132 -4.17 9.97 7.59
C ALA A 132 -3.17 9.50 8.64
N ARG A 133 -1.92 9.25 8.21
CA ARG A 133 -0.91 8.84 9.16
C ARG A 133 -0.56 9.97 10.11
N GLN A 134 -0.56 11.21 9.64
CA GLN A 134 -0.32 12.35 10.51
C GLN A 134 -1.40 12.47 11.57
N ARG A 135 -2.62 12.07 11.25
CA ARG A 135 -3.72 12.12 12.19
C ARG A 135 -3.76 10.91 13.12
N GLY A 136 -2.92 9.91 12.87
CA GLY A 136 -2.96 8.70 13.67
C GLY A 136 -4.06 7.74 13.27
N ASP A 137 -4.61 7.90 12.07
CA ASP A 137 -5.68 7.01 11.61
C ASP A 137 -5.11 5.63 11.32
N LYS A 138 -5.88 4.60 11.58
CA LYS A 138 -5.44 3.26 11.30
C LYS A 138 -5.53 2.95 9.81
N PRO A 139 -4.56 2.22 9.29
CA PRO A 139 -4.64 1.84 7.89
C PRO A 139 -5.72 0.78 7.68
N PRO A 140 -6.21 0.66 6.48
CA PRO A 140 -7.21 -0.34 6.16
C PRO A 140 -6.63 -1.74 6.34
N GLY A 141 -7.46 -2.65 6.69
CA GLY A 141 -7.01 -4.02 6.86
C GLY A 141 -6.33 -4.32 8.17
N THR A 142 -6.13 -3.31 9.00
CA THR A 142 -5.51 -3.54 10.27
C THR A 142 -6.51 -4.25 11.14
N PRO A 143 -6.13 -5.31 11.73
CA PRO A 143 -7.04 -6.04 12.56
C PRO A 143 -7.30 -5.19 13.72
N GLY A 144 -7.93 -4.44 13.69
CA GLY A 144 -8.15 -3.56 14.63
C GLY A 144 -8.90 -4.15 15.50
N ALA A 145 -8.86 -3.99 16.05
CA ALA A 145 -9.43 -4.34 16.74
C ALA A 145 -10.63 -4.64 16.63
N SER A 146 -11.10 -4.38 16.65
CA SER A 146 -12.18 -4.49 16.53
C SER A 146 -12.60 -5.46 16.03
N SER A 147 -12.68 -5.49 15.62
CA SER A 147 -13.16 -6.20 14.99
C SER A 147 -12.84 -7.36 15.15
N HIS A 148 -12.44 -7.59 15.42
CA HIS A 148 -12.12 -8.61 15.31
C HIS A 148 -12.54 -9.33 16.22
N ARG A 149 -13.06 -8.97 17.09
CA ARG A 149 -13.42 -9.58 17.76
C ARG A 149 -14.46 -10.09 17.41
N GLU A 150 -15.14 -9.81 17.00
CA GLU A 150 -16.09 -10.20 16.54
C GLU A 150 -15.91 -11.15 15.82
N MET A 151 -15.54 -11.28 15.35
CA MET A 151 -15.39 -12.09 14.59
C MET A 151 -14.97 -13.19 15.08
N ALA A 152 -14.63 -13.08 15.84
CA ALA A 152 -14.09 -14.14 16.25
C ALA A 152 -15.05 -14.98 16.71
N ALA A 153 -15.89 -14.45 17.10
CA ALA A 153 -16.75 -15.15 17.56
C ALA A 153 -17.20 -16.03 16.69
N SER A 154 -17.32 -15.90 16.07
CA SER A 154 -17.79 -16.64 15.29
C SER A 154 -17.17 -17.73 15.17
N SER A 155 -16.86 -17.89 15.46
CA SER A 155 -16.38 -18.85 15.29
C SER A 155 -16.50 -19.70 15.96
N ASP A 156 -16.96 -19.50 16.58
CA ASP A 156 -17.01 -20.18 17.05
C ASP A 156 -17.62 -20.82 16.94
N ALA A 157 -18.27 -20.69 16.71
CA ALA A 157 -18.91 -21.20 16.57
C ALA A 157 -18.82 -22.14 15.89
N ARG A 158 -18.65 -22.15 15.87
CA ARG A 158 -18.53 -22.97 15.35
C ARG A 158 -18.18 -23.97 15.76
N LYS A 159 -18.32 -24.13 16.37
CA LYS A 159 -18.08 -24.83 16.72
C LYS A 159 -18.49 -25.57 16.88
N HIS A 160 -19.08 -25.33 16.81
CA HIS A 160 -19.41 -25.87 16.87
C HIS A 160 -19.65 -26.58 16.46
N PHE A 161 -19.81 -26.77 16.50
CA PHE A 161 -19.99 -27.43 16.07
C PHE A 161 -19.84 -28.27 15.98
N GLY A 162 -19.86 -28.44 16.47
CA GLY A 162 -19.74 -29.17 16.37
C GLY A 162 -19.82 -29.88 16.41
N HIS A 163 -20.09 -30.08 16.48
CA HIS A 163 -20.15 -30.61 16.40
C HIS A 163 -20.10 -31.01 16.34
#